data_12fc6fffd060308b1b7770fbb98fc068
#
_entry.id   12fc6fffd060308b1b7770fbb98fc068
#
_cell.length_a   1.000
_cell.length_b   1.000
_cell.length_c   1.000
_cell.angle_alpha   90.00
_cell.angle_beta   90.00
_cell.angle_gamma   90.00
#
_symmetry.space_group_name_H-M   'P 1'
#
loop_
_entity.id
_entity.type
_entity.pdbx_description
1 polymer ?
#
loop_
_entity_poly.entity_id
_entity_poly.type
_entity_poly.pdbx_seq_one_letter_code
_entity_poly.pdbx_strand_id
1 'polypeptide(L)'
;MPTWYWIAFIPQLLAGLDAPYSRQVQQILLRIAKQYPQALYYGLRTAREESQIARRRQTHGPSQAPAQALASSAPLNAATDTAASPTPGLSSGTAVPAIEELMPKLKTAHPLLALSMETMIDQIVHRLKPYPEEDTYRLVHGLLSDGLQQLHLHVSQGKFDLGLVDIIVANTCRVAVGLPSGAIKARFELDFGKVREMDLCEYVTKLYQWQQMLRQAIKRRPTKLMLSLFSPFLVEFEQQKFEDVEVPGQYLHLSDNNDDFVRIERFLPELSIVLRSNGVSRNLAIRGGDGSIVHFAVQNLTSRHHHQEERWVQLYRNLDAAGEQDCDTWEQHRLAFHLPTI
;
A
#
# COMPACT_ATOMS: atom_id res chain seq x y z
N MET A 1 -29.60 -5.98 8.17
CA MET A 1 -28.54 -6.77 7.51
C MET A 1 -27.61 -7.31 8.59
N PRO A 2 -27.17 -8.57 8.51
CA PRO A 2 -26.21 -9.16 9.43
C PRO A 2 -24.84 -8.48 9.30
N THR A 3 -24.05 -8.46 10.38
CA THR A 3 -22.80 -7.69 10.43
C THR A 3 -21.71 -8.31 9.54
N TRP A 4 -21.71 -9.65 9.42
CA TRP A 4 -20.73 -10.36 8.58
C TRP A 4 -20.76 -9.92 7.11
N TYR A 5 -21.91 -9.53 6.59
CA TYR A 5 -22.05 -9.04 5.22
C TYR A 5 -21.18 -7.82 4.93
N TRP A 6 -20.92 -6.98 5.94
CA TRP A 6 -20.14 -5.76 5.79
C TRP A 6 -18.63 -5.95 5.86
N ILE A 7 -18.14 -7.14 6.24
CA ILE A 7 -16.71 -7.40 6.39
C ILE A 7 -16.01 -7.26 5.04
N ALA A 8 -16.58 -7.80 3.97
CA ALA A 8 -16.02 -7.68 2.62
C ALA A 8 -15.88 -6.23 2.13
N PHE A 9 -16.63 -5.30 2.73
CA PHE A 9 -16.66 -3.88 2.35
C PHE A 9 -15.89 -2.97 3.31
N ILE A 10 -15.11 -3.52 4.24
CA ILE A 10 -14.30 -2.71 5.19
C ILE A 10 -13.45 -1.64 4.48
N PRO A 11 -12.73 -1.90 3.38
CA PRO A 11 -11.96 -0.86 2.68
C PRO A 11 -12.84 0.29 2.17
N GLN A 12 -14.03 -0.01 1.65
CA GLN A 12 -14.98 1.00 1.18
C GLN A 12 -15.61 1.78 2.35
N LEU A 13 -15.91 1.10 3.45
CA LEU A 13 -16.41 1.73 4.66
C LEU A 13 -15.38 2.70 5.24
N LEU A 14 -14.11 2.30 5.31
CA LEU A 14 -13.03 3.18 5.77
C LEU A 14 -12.86 4.40 4.87
N ALA A 15 -12.91 4.22 3.53
CA ALA A 15 -12.91 5.33 2.57
C ALA A 15 -14.15 6.23 2.69
N GLY A 16 -15.30 5.68 3.13
CA GLY A 16 -16.55 6.41 3.34
C GLY A 16 -16.57 7.29 4.61
N LEU A 17 -15.55 7.23 5.46
CA LEU A 17 -15.46 8.07 6.66
C LEU A 17 -15.25 9.56 6.34
N ASP A 18 -14.81 9.90 5.14
CA ASP A 18 -14.70 11.28 4.64
C ASP A 18 -16.00 11.81 3.98
N ALA A 19 -17.00 10.94 3.81
CA ALA A 19 -18.23 11.27 3.11
C ALA A 19 -19.27 11.89 4.05
N PRO A 20 -20.30 12.58 3.52
CA PRO A 20 -21.39 13.17 4.32
C PRO A 20 -22.15 12.16 5.21
N TYR A 21 -22.10 10.88 4.85
CA TYR A 21 -22.72 9.77 5.59
C TYR A 21 -21.76 9.06 6.59
N SER A 22 -20.67 9.72 6.96
CA SER A 22 -19.63 9.18 7.85
C SER A 22 -20.16 8.62 9.18
N ARG A 23 -21.22 9.23 9.76
CA ARG A 23 -21.84 8.75 11.00
C ARG A 23 -22.46 7.37 10.86
N GLN A 24 -23.14 7.09 9.75
CA GLN A 24 -23.74 5.78 9.47
C GLN A 24 -22.64 4.73 9.28
N VAL A 25 -21.60 5.07 8.52
CA VAL A 25 -20.42 4.21 8.32
C VAL A 25 -19.75 3.90 9.64
N GLN A 26 -19.53 4.89 10.50
CA GLN A 26 -18.94 4.71 11.82
C GLN A 26 -19.77 3.76 12.70
N GLN A 27 -21.10 3.83 12.66
CA GLN A 27 -21.97 2.89 13.38
C GLN A 27 -21.81 1.45 12.88
N ILE A 28 -21.68 1.24 11.56
CA ILE A 28 -21.44 -0.08 10.99
C ILE A 28 -20.07 -0.60 11.44
N LEU A 29 -19.01 0.21 11.33
CA LEU A 29 -17.67 -0.16 11.78
C LEU A 29 -17.61 -0.49 13.27
N LEU A 30 -18.37 0.21 14.13
CA LEU A 30 -18.48 -0.11 15.55
C LEU A 30 -19.16 -1.46 15.81
N ARG A 31 -20.14 -1.85 14.99
CA ARG A 31 -20.75 -3.20 15.07
C ARG A 31 -19.75 -4.26 14.64
N ILE A 32 -19.02 -4.04 13.57
CA ILE A 32 -17.94 -4.94 13.12
C ILE A 32 -16.87 -5.06 14.21
N ALA A 33 -16.45 -3.95 14.83
CA ALA A 33 -15.45 -3.96 15.90
C ALA A 33 -15.86 -4.83 17.12
N LYS A 34 -17.16 -4.96 17.39
CA LYS A 34 -17.67 -5.78 18.48
C LYS A 34 -17.72 -7.27 18.14
N GLN A 35 -18.10 -7.62 16.91
CA GLN A 35 -18.35 -9.01 16.50
C GLN A 35 -17.16 -9.63 15.78
N TYR A 36 -16.42 -8.83 14.98
CA TYR A 36 -15.31 -9.27 14.14
C TYR A 36 -14.10 -8.34 14.31
N PRO A 37 -13.54 -8.22 15.54
CA PRO A 37 -12.48 -7.25 15.84
C PRO A 37 -11.25 -7.45 15.00
N GLN A 38 -10.87 -8.69 14.70
CA GLN A 38 -9.67 -9.03 13.94
C GLN A 38 -9.79 -8.62 12.48
N ALA A 39 -10.95 -8.85 11.86
CA ALA A 39 -11.19 -8.43 10.48
C ALA A 39 -11.04 -6.91 10.29
N LEU A 40 -11.50 -6.13 11.27
CA LEU A 40 -11.45 -4.67 11.21
C LEU A 40 -10.08 -4.10 11.58
N TYR A 41 -9.34 -4.77 12.46
CA TYR A 41 -8.09 -4.25 13.04
C TYR A 41 -7.05 -3.90 11.96
N TYR A 42 -6.84 -4.80 10.99
CA TYR A 42 -5.87 -4.60 9.92
C TYR A 42 -6.19 -3.35 9.08
N GLY A 43 -7.43 -3.24 8.62
CA GLY A 43 -7.87 -2.09 7.84
C GLY A 43 -7.78 -0.76 8.60
N LEU A 44 -8.21 -0.73 9.87
CA LEU A 44 -8.09 0.45 10.73
C LEU A 44 -6.65 0.86 10.96
N ARG A 45 -5.75 -0.10 11.18
CA ARG A 45 -4.34 0.19 11.39
C ARG A 45 -3.72 0.78 10.14
N THR A 46 -3.94 0.18 8.97
CA THR A 46 -3.43 0.69 7.69
C THR A 46 -3.95 2.10 7.43
N ALA A 47 -5.25 2.33 7.55
CA ALA A 47 -5.86 3.64 7.36
C ALA A 47 -5.30 4.71 8.33
N ARG A 48 -5.01 4.32 9.59
CA ARG A 48 -4.38 5.21 10.58
C ARG A 48 -2.95 5.58 10.17
N GLU A 49 -2.14 4.62 9.77
CA GLU A 49 -0.76 4.87 9.34
C GLU A 49 -0.70 5.78 8.10
N GLU A 50 -1.58 5.56 7.13
CA GLU A 50 -1.71 6.41 5.95
C GLU A 50 -2.11 7.85 6.29
N SER A 51 -3.07 8.00 7.19
CA SER A 51 -3.49 9.31 7.68
C SER A 51 -2.33 10.06 8.36
N GLN A 52 -1.51 9.35 9.14
CA GLN A 52 -0.33 9.92 9.78
C GLN A 52 0.75 10.30 8.76
N ILE A 53 0.97 9.48 7.74
CA ILE A 53 1.93 9.79 6.66
C ILE A 53 1.45 11.01 5.87
N ALA A 54 0.16 11.10 5.55
CA ALA A 54 -0.44 12.24 4.85
C ALA A 54 -0.26 13.55 5.66
N ARG A 55 -0.51 13.53 6.97
CA ARG A 55 -0.28 14.67 7.87
C ARG A 55 1.18 15.10 7.89
N ARG A 56 2.13 14.16 8.06
CA ARG A 56 3.57 14.47 8.04
C ARG A 56 4.00 15.13 6.74
N ARG A 57 3.44 14.70 5.60
CA ARG A 57 3.71 15.32 4.30
C ARG A 57 3.17 16.73 4.19
N GLN A 58 2.04 17.03 4.80
CA GLN A 58 1.46 18.39 4.83
C GLN A 58 2.24 19.33 5.73
N THR A 59 2.76 18.84 6.87
CA THR A 59 3.56 19.65 7.81
C THR A 59 4.99 19.91 7.35
N HIS A 60 5.54 19.05 6.49
CA HIS A 60 6.86 19.18 5.87
C HIS A 60 6.80 19.59 4.40
N GLY A 61 5.75 20.29 3.98
CA GLY A 61 5.67 20.94 2.68
C GLY A 61 6.89 21.86 2.47
N PRO A 62 7.34 22.08 1.21
CA PRO A 62 8.53 22.87 0.95
C PRO A 62 8.37 24.24 1.57
N SER A 63 9.31 24.58 2.45
CA SER A 63 9.45 25.91 3.03
C SER A 63 9.36 26.92 1.90
N GLN A 64 8.31 27.74 1.90
CA GLN A 64 8.19 28.86 0.99
C GLN A 64 9.37 29.80 1.24
N ALA A 65 10.33 29.79 0.32
CA ALA A 65 11.24 30.92 0.20
C ALA A 65 10.38 32.16 -0.13
N PRO A 66 10.66 33.33 0.48
CA PRO A 66 9.85 34.52 0.28
C PRO A 66 10.03 35.04 -1.14
N ALA A 67 9.05 34.79 -1.99
CA ALA A 67 8.90 35.52 -3.24
C ALA A 67 8.31 36.89 -2.91
N GLN A 68 9.17 37.85 -2.59
CA GLN A 68 8.83 39.26 -2.67
C GLN A 68 9.08 39.76 -4.09
N ALA A 69 8.09 40.55 -4.54
CA ALA A 69 8.10 41.50 -5.64
C ALA A 69 8.04 40.93 -7.06
N LEU A 70 6.82 40.99 -7.64
CA LEU A 70 6.52 41.97 -8.69
C LEU A 70 5.03 41.93 -8.98
N ALA A 71 4.34 42.94 -8.42
CA ALA A 71 3.01 43.31 -8.82
C ALA A 71 3.10 44.10 -10.16
N SER A 72 2.31 43.77 -11.13
CA SER A 72 1.42 44.73 -11.82
C SER A 72 0.82 44.16 -13.10
N SER A 73 -0.43 44.55 -13.27
CA SER A 73 -1.26 44.60 -14.47
C SER A 73 -2.12 43.39 -14.83
N ALA A 74 -3.37 43.44 -14.39
CA ALA A 74 -4.56 43.00 -15.10
C ALA A 74 -4.81 43.91 -16.33
N PRO A 75 -5.71 43.60 -17.33
CA PRO A 75 -7.06 43.11 -17.10
C PRO A 75 -7.73 42.23 -18.21
N LEU A 76 -8.86 41.66 -17.82
CA LEU A 76 -10.15 41.50 -18.53
C LEU A 76 -10.39 40.53 -19.70
N ASN A 77 -11.43 39.68 -19.42
CA ASN A 77 -12.49 39.16 -20.31
C ASN A 77 -12.21 37.94 -21.20
N ALA A 78 -12.88 36.85 -20.94
CA ALA A 78 -14.20 36.49 -21.45
C ALA A 78 -14.55 35.04 -21.10
N ALA A 79 -15.80 34.85 -20.76
CA ALA A 79 -16.47 33.58 -20.47
C ALA A 79 -16.50 32.65 -21.68
N THR A 80 -16.32 31.34 -21.43
CA THR A 80 -17.12 30.28 -22.08
C THR A 80 -17.15 29.04 -21.20
N ASP A 81 -18.36 28.66 -20.85
CA ASP A 81 -18.74 27.43 -20.17
C ASP A 81 -18.26 26.20 -20.95
N THR A 82 -17.58 25.31 -20.27
CA THR A 82 -17.65 23.87 -20.56
C THR A 82 -17.44 23.12 -19.25
N ALA A 83 -18.46 22.39 -18.82
CA ALA A 83 -18.57 21.63 -17.63
C ALA A 83 -17.52 20.50 -17.63
N ALA A 84 -16.44 20.68 -16.87
CA ALA A 84 -15.57 19.59 -16.42
C ALA A 84 -16.03 19.22 -15.02
N SER A 85 -16.54 18.01 -14.86
CA SER A 85 -16.89 17.40 -13.58
C SER A 85 -15.70 17.49 -12.64
N PRO A 86 -15.85 18.05 -11.43
CA PRO A 86 -14.78 18.04 -10.45
C PRO A 86 -14.61 16.60 -9.93
N THR A 87 -13.46 16.00 -10.19
CA THR A 87 -12.99 14.89 -9.38
C THR A 87 -12.99 15.36 -7.92
N PRO A 88 -13.66 14.65 -7.00
CA PRO A 88 -13.67 15.05 -5.60
C PRO A 88 -12.26 14.93 -5.05
N GLY A 89 -11.60 16.08 -4.88
CA GLY A 89 -10.41 16.20 -4.08
C GLY A 89 -10.73 15.67 -2.69
N LEU A 90 -10.02 14.62 -2.24
CA LEU A 90 -10.13 14.08 -0.91
C LEU A 90 -9.90 15.21 0.10
N SER A 91 -10.96 15.75 0.64
CA SER A 91 -10.93 16.59 1.83
C SER A 91 -10.67 15.66 3.02
N SER A 92 -9.41 15.57 3.44
CA SER A 92 -8.95 14.70 4.54
C SER A 92 -9.38 15.19 5.93
N GLY A 93 -10.50 15.89 6.04
CA GLY A 93 -10.88 16.61 7.25
C GLY A 93 -11.64 15.81 8.31
N THR A 94 -12.40 14.79 7.94
CA THR A 94 -13.35 14.11 8.84
C THR A 94 -13.02 12.63 9.13
N ALA A 95 -12.32 11.93 8.23
CA ALA A 95 -11.96 10.51 8.44
C ALA A 95 -10.94 10.32 9.55
N VAL A 96 -9.98 11.22 9.67
CA VAL A 96 -8.90 11.09 10.65
C VAL A 96 -9.41 11.09 12.09
N PRO A 97 -10.29 12.02 12.51
CA PRO A 97 -10.89 11.98 13.85
C PRO A 97 -11.69 10.69 14.09
N ALA A 98 -12.43 10.21 13.08
CA ALA A 98 -13.22 8.99 13.18
C ALA A 98 -12.33 7.73 13.37
N ILE A 99 -11.24 7.60 12.63
CA ILE A 99 -10.28 6.49 12.76
C ILE A 99 -9.60 6.54 14.14
N GLU A 100 -9.18 7.74 14.58
CA GLU A 100 -8.57 7.94 15.90
C GLU A 100 -9.54 7.65 17.06
N GLU A 101 -10.83 7.69 16.83
CA GLU A 101 -11.85 7.32 17.82
C GLU A 101 -12.17 5.81 17.79
N LEU A 102 -12.20 5.18 16.62
CA LEU A 102 -12.54 3.76 16.45
C LEU A 102 -11.46 2.84 17.00
N MET A 103 -10.18 3.13 16.75
CA MET A 103 -9.07 2.28 17.18
C MET A 103 -8.98 2.15 18.72
N PRO A 104 -9.08 3.22 19.55
CA PRO A 104 -9.13 3.08 21.00
C PRO A 104 -10.34 2.29 21.48
N LYS A 105 -11.52 2.46 20.87
CA LYS A 105 -12.72 1.69 21.22
C LYS A 105 -12.52 0.20 21.00
N LEU A 106 -11.91 -0.18 19.86
CA LEU A 106 -11.59 -1.58 19.57
C LEU A 106 -10.57 -2.11 20.59
N LYS A 107 -9.52 -1.36 20.89
CA LYS A 107 -8.49 -1.74 21.89
C LYS A 107 -9.06 -1.87 23.30
N THR A 108 -10.02 -1.02 23.67
CA THR A 108 -10.67 -1.09 24.97
C THR A 108 -11.62 -2.29 25.07
N ALA A 109 -12.30 -2.64 23.98
CA ALA A 109 -13.20 -3.80 23.94
C ALA A 109 -12.45 -5.14 23.96
N HIS A 110 -11.27 -5.21 23.30
CA HIS A 110 -10.48 -6.44 23.13
C HIS A 110 -8.98 -6.18 23.39
N PRO A 111 -8.58 -5.90 24.67
CA PRO A 111 -7.24 -5.38 24.95
C PRO A 111 -6.13 -6.39 24.68
N LEU A 112 -6.29 -7.66 25.08
CA LEU A 112 -5.28 -8.69 24.90
C LEU A 112 -5.12 -9.05 23.42
N LEU A 113 -6.23 -9.23 22.71
CA LEU A 113 -6.23 -9.50 21.28
C LEU A 113 -5.55 -8.36 20.50
N ALA A 114 -5.93 -7.12 20.80
CA ALA A 114 -5.33 -5.96 20.15
C ALA A 114 -3.81 -5.86 20.39
N LEU A 115 -3.35 -6.19 21.60
CA LEU A 115 -1.93 -6.22 21.94
C LEU A 115 -1.20 -7.32 21.16
N SER A 116 -1.78 -8.53 21.08
CA SER A 116 -1.21 -9.65 20.33
C SER A 116 -1.04 -9.30 18.84
N MET A 117 -2.10 -8.77 18.24
CA MET A 117 -2.09 -8.33 16.84
C MET A 117 -1.11 -7.18 16.60
N GLU A 118 -1.07 -6.18 17.49
CA GLU A 118 -0.16 -5.05 17.38
C GLU A 118 1.29 -5.52 17.43
N THR A 119 1.62 -6.38 18.38
CA THR A 119 2.98 -6.92 18.52
C THR A 119 3.39 -7.74 17.29
N MET A 120 2.51 -8.61 16.79
CA MET A 120 2.75 -9.41 15.60
C MET A 120 3.01 -8.53 14.37
N ILE A 121 2.13 -7.57 14.11
CA ILE A 121 2.26 -6.68 12.96
C ILE A 121 3.51 -5.80 13.10
N ASP A 122 3.81 -5.30 14.29
CA ASP A 122 5.02 -4.50 14.53
C ASP A 122 6.30 -5.29 14.23
N GLN A 123 6.33 -6.58 14.59
CA GLN A 123 7.45 -7.44 14.22
C GLN A 123 7.55 -7.60 12.69
N ILE A 124 6.44 -7.81 11.99
CA ILE A 124 6.43 -7.92 10.53
C ILE A 124 6.91 -6.60 9.91
N VAL A 125 6.30 -5.47 10.28
CA VAL A 125 6.59 -4.15 9.68
C VAL A 125 8.01 -3.68 10.00
N HIS A 126 8.48 -3.84 11.23
CA HIS A 126 9.78 -3.31 11.64
C HIS A 126 10.95 -4.24 11.32
N ARG A 127 10.75 -5.55 11.31
CA ARG A 127 11.81 -6.54 11.10
C ARG A 127 11.96 -6.98 9.65
N LEU A 128 10.85 -7.07 8.89
CA LEU A 128 10.90 -7.47 7.49
C LEU A 128 11.07 -6.29 6.52
N LYS A 129 11.73 -5.22 6.95
CA LYS A 129 11.99 -4.05 6.10
C LYS A 129 12.81 -4.41 4.87
N PRO A 130 12.54 -3.77 3.72
CA PRO A 130 13.38 -3.92 2.55
C PRO A 130 14.79 -3.40 2.82
N TYR A 131 15.78 -3.99 2.12
CA TYR A 131 17.12 -3.44 2.11
C TYR A 131 17.16 -2.11 1.34
N PRO A 132 18.13 -1.24 1.63
CA PRO A 132 18.22 0.07 0.96
C PRO A 132 18.23 0.00 -0.57
N GLU A 133 18.89 -1.01 -1.14
CA GLU A 133 18.96 -1.19 -2.59
C GLU A 133 17.61 -1.66 -3.18
N GLU A 134 16.84 -2.44 -2.43
CA GLU A 134 15.50 -2.90 -2.82
C GLU A 134 14.53 -1.72 -2.85
N ASP A 135 14.60 -0.86 -1.84
CA ASP A 135 13.75 0.33 -1.79
C ASP A 135 14.14 1.35 -2.86
N THR A 136 15.45 1.53 -3.10
CA THR A 136 15.95 2.36 -4.20
C THR A 136 15.51 1.81 -5.56
N TYR A 137 15.56 0.49 -5.77
CA TYR A 137 15.06 -0.16 -6.99
C TYR A 137 13.61 0.17 -7.27
N ARG A 138 12.75 0.07 -6.25
CA ARG A 138 11.33 0.39 -6.34
C ARG A 138 11.11 1.87 -6.70
N LEU A 139 11.83 2.79 -6.05
CA LEU A 139 11.73 4.23 -6.33
C LEU A 139 12.20 4.57 -7.76
N VAL A 140 13.33 4.02 -8.18
CA VAL A 140 13.86 4.19 -9.55
C VAL A 140 12.91 3.59 -10.59
N HIS A 141 12.30 2.44 -10.29
CA HIS A 141 11.28 1.85 -11.18
C HIS A 141 10.08 2.78 -11.37
N GLY A 142 9.59 3.41 -10.28
CA GLY A 142 8.51 4.39 -10.35
C GLY A 142 8.86 5.57 -11.27
N LEU A 143 10.05 6.17 -11.06
CA LEU A 143 10.54 7.27 -11.94
C LEU A 143 10.69 6.83 -13.40
N LEU A 144 11.19 5.62 -13.62
CA LEU A 144 11.34 5.08 -14.99
C LEU A 144 9.98 4.87 -15.66
N SER A 145 9.01 4.34 -14.94
CA SER A 145 7.64 4.15 -15.44
C SER A 145 7.00 5.49 -15.82
N ASP A 146 7.11 6.50 -14.94
CA ASP A 146 6.63 7.85 -15.20
C ASP A 146 7.35 8.45 -16.42
N GLY A 147 8.67 8.34 -16.48
CA GLY A 147 9.50 8.85 -17.59
C GLY A 147 9.15 8.20 -18.94
N LEU A 148 8.96 6.88 -18.97
CA LEU A 148 8.55 6.16 -20.19
C LEU A 148 7.15 6.55 -20.65
N GLN A 149 6.22 6.70 -19.74
CA GLN A 149 4.85 7.17 -20.05
C GLN A 149 4.90 8.55 -20.70
N GLN A 150 5.72 9.44 -20.16
CA GLN A 150 5.89 10.79 -20.69
C GLN A 150 6.59 10.80 -22.04
N LEU A 151 7.63 9.99 -22.21
CA LEU A 151 8.31 9.83 -23.50
C LEU A 151 7.34 9.31 -24.57
N HIS A 152 6.49 8.33 -24.22
CA HIS A 152 5.46 7.82 -25.13
C HIS A 152 4.46 8.91 -25.54
N LEU A 153 3.95 9.69 -24.59
CA LEU A 153 3.04 10.82 -24.87
C LEU A 153 3.70 11.87 -25.74
N HIS A 154 4.97 12.20 -25.48
CA HIS A 154 5.72 13.16 -26.27
C HIS A 154 5.90 12.70 -27.72
N VAL A 155 6.31 11.44 -27.92
CA VAL A 155 6.51 10.86 -29.26
C VAL A 155 5.18 10.74 -30.04
N SER A 156 4.10 10.35 -29.36
CA SER A 156 2.80 10.12 -30.01
C SER A 156 2.02 11.41 -30.33
N GLN A 157 2.18 12.45 -29.53
CA GLN A 157 1.38 13.69 -29.62
C GLN A 157 2.18 14.91 -30.07
N GLY A 158 3.50 14.83 -30.17
CA GLY A 158 4.39 15.93 -30.57
C GLY A 158 4.37 17.15 -29.62
N LYS A 159 3.77 17.03 -28.44
CA LYS A 159 3.64 18.13 -27.48
C LYS A 159 4.69 18.00 -26.38
N PHE A 160 5.56 18.99 -26.31
CA PHE A 160 6.46 19.15 -25.17
C PHE A 160 5.76 20.02 -24.11
N ASP A 161 5.40 19.44 -23.00
CA ASP A 161 4.74 20.17 -21.91
C ASP A 161 5.79 20.56 -20.85
N LEU A 162 6.02 21.87 -20.71
CA LEU A 162 6.92 22.43 -19.70
C LEU A 162 6.50 22.06 -18.25
N GLY A 163 5.18 21.94 -18.00
CA GLY A 163 4.66 21.49 -16.72
C GLY A 163 5.09 20.07 -16.37
N LEU A 164 5.33 19.25 -17.39
CA LEU A 164 5.82 17.89 -17.28
C LEU A 164 7.24 17.81 -16.75
N VAL A 165 8.13 18.69 -17.23
CA VAL A 165 9.53 18.77 -16.75
C VAL A 165 9.55 19.08 -15.26
N ASP A 166 8.72 19.99 -14.80
CA ASP A 166 8.62 20.36 -13.39
C ASP A 166 8.13 19.18 -12.53
N ILE A 167 7.20 18.36 -13.03
CA ILE A 167 6.74 17.14 -12.36
C ILE A 167 7.88 16.11 -12.26
N ILE A 168 8.62 15.88 -13.33
CA ILE A 168 9.77 14.95 -13.35
C ILE A 168 10.83 15.43 -12.36
N VAL A 169 11.18 16.72 -12.38
CA VAL A 169 12.16 17.31 -11.45
C VAL A 169 11.69 17.14 -10.02
N ALA A 170 10.43 17.47 -9.71
CA ALA A 170 9.87 17.36 -8.37
C ALA A 170 9.86 15.90 -7.86
N ASN A 171 9.51 14.94 -8.72
CA ASN A 171 9.52 13.52 -8.38
C ASN A 171 10.94 12.99 -8.16
N THR A 172 11.90 13.39 -9.01
CA THR A 172 13.31 13.00 -8.88
C THR A 172 13.92 13.57 -7.58
N CYS A 173 13.67 14.83 -7.28
CA CYS A 173 14.11 15.46 -6.01
C CYS A 173 13.48 14.76 -4.79
N ARG A 174 12.21 14.40 -4.88
CA ARG A 174 11.54 13.67 -3.80
C ARG A 174 12.17 12.30 -3.56
N VAL A 175 12.51 11.58 -4.63
CA VAL A 175 13.24 10.30 -4.53
C VAL A 175 14.63 10.52 -3.95
N ALA A 176 15.39 11.50 -4.42
CA ALA A 176 16.73 11.81 -3.90
C ALA A 176 16.73 12.09 -2.39
N VAL A 177 15.73 12.83 -1.90
CA VAL A 177 15.55 13.08 -0.45
C VAL A 177 15.23 11.80 0.31
N GLY A 178 14.41 10.91 -0.27
CA GLY A 178 13.97 9.64 0.35
C GLY A 178 15.04 8.54 0.33
N LEU A 179 16.12 8.69 -0.44
CA LEU A 179 17.19 7.69 -0.48
C LEU A 179 17.96 7.63 0.85
N PRO A 180 18.38 6.42 1.28
CA PRO A 180 19.20 6.26 2.46
C PRO A 180 20.54 6.97 2.27
N SER A 181 21.01 7.64 3.32
CA SER A 181 22.30 8.35 3.30
C SER A 181 23.45 7.37 2.99
N GLY A 182 24.37 7.77 2.10
CA GLY A 182 25.53 6.98 1.73
C GLY A 182 25.87 7.06 0.25
N ALA A 183 26.67 6.11 -0.22
CA ALA A 183 27.20 6.09 -1.59
C ALA A 183 26.11 6.06 -2.69
N ILE A 184 24.99 5.40 -2.42
CA ILE A 184 23.85 5.32 -3.35
C ILE A 184 23.24 6.70 -3.56
N LYS A 185 22.99 7.44 -2.46
CA LYS A 185 22.42 8.79 -2.51
C LYS A 185 23.37 9.76 -3.21
N ALA A 186 24.65 9.77 -2.82
CA ALA A 186 25.65 10.64 -3.43
C ALA A 186 25.78 10.41 -4.94
N ARG A 187 25.78 9.15 -5.37
CA ARG A 187 25.82 8.80 -6.79
C ARG A 187 24.54 9.21 -7.51
N PHE A 188 23.37 9.02 -6.90
CA PHE A 188 22.10 9.44 -7.49
C PHE A 188 22.05 10.96 -7.66
N GLU A 189 22.47 11.72 -6.67
CA GLU A 189 22.56 13.18 -6.73
C GLU A 189 23.55 13.66 -7.81
N LEU A 190 24.66 12.95 -8.02
CA LEU A 190 25.60 13.24 -9.09
C LEU A 190 24.98 13.03 -10.48
N ASP A 191 24.26 11.92 -10.66
CA ASP A 191 23.68 11.54 -11.95
C ASP A 191 22.43 12.35 -12.31
N PHE A 192 21.65 12.79 -11.30
CA PHE A 192 20.36 13.47 -11.48
C PHE A 192 20.29 14.88 -10.89
N GLY A 193 21.38 15.43 -10.37
CA GLY A 193 21.40 16.79 -9.80
C GLY A 193 21.07 17.89 -10.82
N LYS A 194 21.26 17.63 -12.11
CA LYS A 194 20.96 18.55 -13.22
C LYS A 194 19.82 18.08 -14.12
N VAL A 195 18.79 17.48 -13.53
CA VAL A 195 17.64 16.93 -14.28
C VAL A 195 16.97 17.96 -15.21
N ARG A 196 16.93 19.24 -14.81
CA ARG A 196 16.33 20.32 -15.64
C ARG A 196 17.06 20.55 -16.96
N GLU A 197 18.36 20.28 -17.01
CA GLU A 197 19.21 20.48 -18.19
C GLU A 197 19.29 19.22 -19.06
N MET A 198 18.72 18.11 -18.58
CA MET A 198 18.84 16.80 -19.21
C MET A 198 17.70 16.55 -20.19
N ASP A 199 18.03 15.97 -21.34
CA ASP A 199 17.00 15.49 -22.27
C ASP A 199 16.22 14.31 -21.69
N LEU A 200 14.92 14.21 -22.04
CA LEU A 200 14.03 13.16 -21.54
C LEU A 200 14.53 11.75 -21.91
N CYS A 201 15.10 11.59 -23.11
CA CYS A 201 15.68 10.32 -23.53
C CYS A 201 16.93 9.94 -22.70
N GLU A 202 17.78 10.93 -22.41
CA GLU A 202 18.95 10.75 -21.53
C GLU A 202 18.51 10.38 -20.11
N TYR A 203 17.52 11.08 -19.57
CA TYR A 203 16.95 10.82 -18.26
C TYR A 203 16.44 9.39 -18.14
N VAL A 204 15.60 8.94 -19.07
CA VAL A 204 15.04 7.58 -19.11
C VAL A 204 16.17 6.54 -19.26
N THR A 205 17.17 6.81 -20.11
CA THR A 205 18.32 5.91 -20.31
C THR A 205 19.12 5.74 -19.01
N LYS A 206 19.41 6.83 -18.29
CA LYS A 206 20.10 6.78 -16.99
C LYS A 206 19.30 6.01 -15.95
N LEU A 207 17.98 6.24 -15.85
CA LEU A 207 17.12 5.49 -14.95
C LEU A 207 17.10 3.99 -15.25
N TYR A 208 17.07 3.63 -16.54
CA TYR A 208 17.16 2.23 -16.96
C TYR A 208 18.49 1.59 -16.55
N GLN A 209 19.60 2.29 -16.70
CA GLN A 209 20.92 1.82 -16.24
C GLN A 209 20.95 1.62 -14.73
N TRP A 210 20.38 2.57 -13.97
CA TRP A 210 20.22 2.45 -12.51
C TRP A 210 19.38 1.24 -12.13
N GLN A 211 18.24 1.03 -12.80
CA GLN A 211 17.38 -0.12 -12.56
C GLN A 211 18.14 -1.43 -12.80
N GLN A 212 18.88 -1.55 -13.89
CA GLN A 212 19.67 -2.76 -14.20
C GLN A 212 20.77 -3.01 -13.16
N MET A 213 21.49 -1.97 -12.76
CA MET A 213 22.53 -2.06 -11.72
C MET A 213 21.96 -2.57 -10.39
N LEU A 214 20.87 -1.96 -9.93
CA LEU A 214 20.20 -2.35 -8.69
C LEU A 214 19.62 -3.77 -8.78
N ARG A 215 19.01 -4.13 -9.91
CA ARG A 215 18.50 -5.47 -10.16
C ARG A 215 19.60 -6.53 -10.08
N GLN A 216 20.78 -6.25 -10.61
CA GLN A 216 21.92 -7.16 -10.50
C GLN A 216 22.43 -7.28 -9.06
N ALA A 217 22.48 -6.17 -8.32
CA ALA A 217 22.86 -6.17 -6.92
C ALA A 217 21.89 -7.02 -6.06
N ILE A 218 20.58 -6.88 -6.30
CA ILE A 218 19.53 -7.66 -5.61
C ILE A 218 19.66 -9.16 -5.97
N LYS A 219 19.85 -9.50 -7.25
CA LYS A 219 19.97 -10.90 -7.69
C LYS A 219 21.18 -11.64 -7.11
N ARG A 220 22.21 -10.93 -6.66
CA ARG A 220 23.38 -11.54 -6.00
C ARG A 220 23.09 -11.98 -4.55
N ARG A 221 21.98 -11.53 -3.98
CA ARG A 221 21.57 -11.89 -2.61
C ARG A 221 20.85 -13.23 -2.58
N PRO A 222 20.89 -13.94 -1.45
CA PRO A 222 20.15 -15.18 -1.30
C PRO A 222 18.64 -14.89 -1.43
N THR A 223 17.95 -15.78 -2.14
CA THR A 223 16.50 -15.70 -2.34
C THR A 223 15.70 -16.31 -1.20
N LYS A 224 16.35 -17.11 -0.35
CA LYS A 224 15.78 -17.76 0.82
C LYS A 224 16.55 -17.36 2.05
N LEU A 225 15.84 -16.94 3.08
CA LEU A 225 16.40 -16.50 4.35
C LEU A 225 15.64 -17.17 5.50
N MET A 226 16.30 -17.35 6.63
CA MET A 226 15.64 -17.85 7.83
C MET A 226 14.93 -16.72 8.56
N LEU A 227 13.65 -16.91 8.90
CA LEU A 227 12.86 -15.94 9.64
C LEU A 227 13.49 -15.59 11.00
N SER A 228 14.20 -16.53 11.63
CA SER A 228 14.92 -16.34 12.89
C SER A 228 15.98 -15.23 12.84
N LEU A 229 16.55 -14.95 11.66
CA LEU A 229 17.50 -13.84 11.48
C LEU A 229 16.86 -12.46 11.60
N PHE A 230 15.55 -12.37 11.34
CA PHE A 230 14.80 -11.12 11.38
C PHE A 230 13.99 -10.98 12.66
N SER A 231 13.25 -12.00 13.04
CA SER A 231 12.38 -11.98 14.21
C SER A 231 12.32 -13.35 14.90
N PRO A 232 13.11 -13.55 15.96
CA PRO A 232 12.95 -14.72 16.83
C PRO A 232 11.54 -14.83 17.39
N PHE A 233 10.91 -13.68 17.68
CA PHE A 233 9.55 -13.60 18.18
C PHE A 233 8.52 -14.29 17.26
N LEU A 234 8.59 -14.07 15.94
CA LEU A 234 7.67 -14.71 14.99
C LEU A 234 7.93 -16.22 14.89
N VAL A 235 9.17 -16.66 15.05
CA VAL A 235 9.52 -18.10 15.05
C VAL A 235 8.96 -18.80 16.28
N GLU A 236 8.99 -18.12 17.43
CA GLU A 236 8.51 -18.64 18.72
C GLU A 236 7.04 -18.28 18.98
N PHE A 237 6.31 -17.84 17.95
CA PHE A 237 4.92 -17.37 18.08
C PHE A 237 3.99 -18.40 18.71
N GLU A 238 4.16 -19.69 18.40
CA GLU A 238 3.41 -20.81 18.97
C GLU A 238 3.61 -20.93 20.49
N GLN A 239 4.79 -20.55 21.01
CA GLN A 239 5.12 -20.60 22.42
C GLN A 239 4.61 -19.38 23.20
N GLN A 240 4.23 -18.32 22.49
CA GLN A 240 3.66 -17.14 23.09
C GLN A 240 2.21 -17.45 23.48
N LYS A 241 1.84 -17.18 24.72
CA LYS A 241 0.45 -17.29 25.17
C LYS A 241 -0.38 -16.07 24.68
N PHE A 242 -0.42 -15.90 23.38
CA PHE A 242 -1.32 -14.89 22.78
C PHE A 242 -2.75 -15.44 22.73
N GLU A 243 -3.72 -14.54 22.81
CA GLU A 243 -5.07 -14.88 22.42
C GLU A 243 -5.08 -15.35 20.96
N ASP A 244 -6.03 -16.19 20.63
CA ASP A 244 -6.21 -16.86 19.35
C ASP A 244 -6.27 -15.86 18.18
N VAL A 245 -5.11 -15.54 17.61
CA VAL A 245 -5.02 -14.65 16.45
C VAL A 245 -5.39 -15.42 15.19
N GLU A 246 -6.36 -14.91 14.46
CA GLU A 246 -6.83 -15.50 13.20
C GLU A 246 -5.86 -15.19 12.06
N VAL A 247 -5.81 -16.09 11.07
CA VAL A 247 -5.02 -15.87 9.85
C VAL A 247 -5.61 -14.69 9.09
N PRO A 248 -4.83 -13.66 8.72
CA PRO A 248 -5.34 -12.51 7.99
C PRO A 248 -5.92 -12.88 6.62
N GLY A 249 -6.93 -12.12 6.18
CA GLY A 249 -7.45 -12.22 4.81
C GLY A 249 -8.46 -13.33 4.54
N GLN A 250 -8.85 -14.12 5.54
CA GLN A 250 -9.83 -15.21 5.38
C GLN A 250 -11.30 -14.76 5.44
N TYR A 251 -11.57 -13.50 5.76
CA TYR A 251 -12.92 -12.96 6.01
C TYR A 251 -13.77 -12.73 4.76
N LEU A 252 -13.38 -13.29 3.63
CA LEU A 252 -14.05 -13.07 2.35
C LEU A 252 -15.17 -14.09 2.07
N HIS A 253 -15.13 -15.23 2.76
CA HIS A 253 -16.20 -16.21 2.68
C HIS A 253 -17.28 -15.82 3.69
N LEU A 254 -18.43 -15.47 3.14
CA LEU A 254 -19.61 -15.01 3.87
C LEU A 254 -20.21 -16.19 4.66
N SER A 255 -19.78 -16.36 5.90
CA SER A 255 -20.33 -17.35 6.83
C SER A 255 -20.83 -16.68 8.10
N ASP A 256 -21.98 -17.16 8.59
CA ASP A 256 -22.59 -16.66 9.84
C ASP A 256 -21.87 -17.21 11.10
N ASN A 257 -20.99 -18.19 10.92
CA ASN A 257 -20.32 -18.90 12.02
C ASN A 257 -18.95 -18.30 12.30
N ASN A 258 -18.80 -17.60 13.44
CA ASN A 258 -17.51 -17.09 13.94
C ASN A 258 -16.51 -18.19 14.31
N ASP A 259 -16.96 -19.44 14.47
CA ASP A 259 -16.13 -20.55 14.94
C ASP A 259 -15.29 -21.19 13.82
N ASP A 260 -15.55 -20.82 12.57
CA ASP A 260 -14.92 -21.43 11.39
C ASP A 260 -13.63 -20.70 10.94
N PHE A 261 -13.22 -19.60 11.62
CA PHE A 261 -12.00 -18.89 11.24
C PHE A 261 -10.74 -19.62 11.72
N VAL A 262 -9.84 -19.85 10.77
CA VAL A 262 -8.57 -20.52 11.02
C VAL A 262 -7.65 -19.62 11.84
N ARG A 263 -7.12 -20.14 12.95
CA ARG A 263 -6.18 -19.45 13.84
C ARG A 263 -4.75 -19.71 13.42
N ILE A 264 -3.86 -18.78 13.70
CA ILE A 264 -2.43 -18.95 13.45
C ILE A 264 -1.86 -20.00 14.40
N GLU A 265 -1.36 -21.10 13.86
CA GLU A 265 -0.57 -22.06 14.64
C GLU A 265 0.88 -21.56 14.78
N ARG A 266 1.56 -21.31 13.63
CA ARG A 266 2.95 -20.84 13.62
C ARG A 266 3.33 -20.17 12.31
N PHE A 267 4.41 -19.41 12.34
CA PHE A 267 5.08 -18.90 11.15
C PHE A 267 6.09 -19.93 10.64
N LEU A 268 6.17 -20.13 9.33
CA LEU A 268 7.17 -21.02 8.76
C LEU A 268 8.57 -20.39 8.85
N PRO A 269 9.61 -21.18 9.08
CA PRO A 269 10.96 -20.66 9.34
C PRO A 269 11.65 -20.10 8.10
N GLU A 270 11.16 -20.41 6.90
CA GLU A 270 11.73 -19.95 5.64
C GLU A 270 10.99 -18.70 5.13
N LEU A 271 11.75 -17.64 4.88
CA LEU A 271 11.30 -16.42 4.23
C LEU A 271 11.87 -16.37 2.81
N SER A 272 11.03 -16.32 1.78
CA SER A 272 11.50 -16.20 0.41
C SER A 272 11.43 -14.76 -0.10
N ILE A 273 12.47 -14.34 -0.83
CA ILE A 273 12.56 -13.02 -1.45
C ILE A 273 12.25 -13.16 -2.93
N VAL A 274 11.23 -12.44 -3.39
CA VAL A 274 10.78 -12.46 -4.79
C VAL A 274 11.01 -11.09 -5.41
N LEU A 275 11.88 -11.06 -6.42
CA LEU A 275 12.11 -9.87 -7.24
C LEU A 275 11.06 -9.78 -8.34
N ARG A 276 10.21 -8.76 -8.26
CA ARG A 276 9.19 -8.42 -9.26
C ARG A 276 9.65 -7.25 -10.14
N SER A 277 8.88 -6.92 -11.16
CA SER A 277 9.18 -5.78 -12.04
C SER A 277 9.15 -4.45 -11.29
N ASN A 278 8.21 -4.28 -10.37
CA ASN A 278 7.94 -3.04 -9.62
C ASN A 278 8.63 -2.96 -8.25
N GLY A 279 9.30 -4.03 -7.80
CA GLY A 279 9.94 -4.05 -6.48
C GLY A 279 10.32 -5.44 -6.02
N VAL A 280 10.61 -5.54 -4.73
CA VAL A 280 10.95 -6.79 -4.06
C VAL A 280 9.89 -7.06 -3.00
N SER A 281 9.35 -8.27 -2.98
CA SER A 281 8.45 -8.74 -1.94
C SER A 281 9.10 -9.86 -1.12
N ARG A 282 8.72 -9.94 0.15
CA ARG A 282 9.08 -11.06 1.03
C ARG A 282 7.86 -11.93 1.21
N ASN A 283 7.96 -13.20 0.83
CA ASN A 283 6.90 -14.15 1.05
C ASN A 283 7.04 -14.77 2.42
N LEU A 284 6.11 -14.43 3.30
CA LEU A 284 5.96 -14.98 4.63
C LEU A 284 4.87 -16.06 4.57
N ALA A 285 5.15 -17.25 5.09
CA ALA A 285 4.17 -18.31 5.14
C ALA A 285 3.70 -18.54 6.57
N ILE A 286 2.39 -18.65 6.76
CA ILE A 286 1.72 -18.91 8.03
C ILE A 286 1.02 -20.25 7.94
N ARG A 287 1.24 -21.11 8.96
CA ARG A 287 0.47 -22.34 9.12
C ARG A 287 -0.73 -22.08 10.02
N GLY A 288 -1.90 -22.46 9.53
CA GLY A 288 -3.14 -22.44 10.28
C GLY A 288 -3.30 -23.67 11.19
N GLY A 289 -4.16 -23.56 12.19
CA GLY A 289 -4.51 -24.66 13.09
C GLY A 289 -5.21 -25.83 12.40
N ASP A 290 -5.76 -25.61 11.21
CA ASP A 290 -6.32 -26.63 10.32
C ASP A 290 -5.23 -27.36 9.48
N GLY A 291 -3.96 -26.96 9.62
CA GLY A 291 -2.84 -27.46 8.86
C GLY A 291 -2.64 -26.78 7.50
N SER A 292 -3.51 -25.87 7.10
CA SER A 292 -3.35 -25.09 5.86
C SER A 292 -2.12 -24.18 5.93
N ILE A 293 -1.50 -23.91 4.76
CA ILE A 293 -0.37 -22.97 4.67
C ILE A 293 -0.81 -21.83 3.78
N VAL A 294 -0.81 -20.63 4.35
CA VAL A 294 -1.17 -19.38 3.65
C VAL A 294 0.08 -18.54 3.42
N HIS A 295 0.27 -18.07 2.20
CA HIS A 295 1.42 -17.26 1.81
C HIS A 295 1.04 -15.80 1.70
N PHE A 296 1.81 -14.93 2.36
CA PHE A 296 1.63 -13.49 2.38
C PHE A 296 2.81 -12.79 1.70
N ALA A 297 2.50 -11.86 0.81
CA ALA A 297 3.50 -10.98 0.22
C ALA A 297 3.65 -9.71 1.07
N VAL A 298 4.74 -9.63 1.83
CA VAL A 298 5.08 -8.42 2.60
C VAL A 298 5.77 -7.43 1.67
N GLN A 299 5.13 -6.28 1.45
CA GLN A 299 5.61 -5.21 0.58
C GLN A 299 5.71 -3.87 1.32
N ASN A 300 6.50 -2.93 0.79
CA ASN A 300 6.58 -1.59 1.37
C ASN A 300 5.48 -0.67 0.83
N LEU A 301 4.73 -0.05 1.73
CA LEU A 301 3.50 0.73 1.49
C LEU A 301 3.65 2.09 0.79
N THR A 302 4.80 2.47 0.25
CA THR A 302 5.04 3.84 -0.21
C THR A 302 4.47 4.20 -1.59
N SER A 303 3.70 3.32 -2.23
CA SER A 303 3.13 3.54 -3.57
C SER A 303 1.68 4.02 -3.50
N ARG A 304 1.33 5.05 -4.29
CA ARG A 304 -0.05 5.51 -4.48
C ARG A 304 -0.96 4.43 -5.11
N HIS A 305 -0.38 3.42 -5.74
CA HIS A 305 -1.10 2.36 -6.45
C HIS A 305 -1.52 1.21 -5.54
N HIS A 306 -1.11 1.21 -4.28
CA HIS A 306 -1.37 0.13 -3.33
C HIS A 306 -2.86 -0.17 -3.15
N HIS A 307 -3.68 0.86 -2.95
CA HIS A 307 -5.13 0.71 -2.85
C HIS A 307 -5.79 0.24 -4.15
N GLN A 308 -5.18 0.51 -5.30
CA GLN A 308 -5.70 0.01 -6.57
C GLN A 308 -5.47 -1.49 -6.69
N GLU A 309 -4.29 -1.99 -6.31
CA GLU A 309 -3.99 -3.41 -6.30
C GLU A 309 -4.92 -4.17 -5.33
N GLU A 310 -5.12 -3.65 -4.12
CA GLU A 310 -6.05 -4.21 -3.13
C GLU A 310 -7.49 -4.27 -3.66
N ARG A 311 -7.97 -3.20 -4.30
CA ARG A 311 -9.31 -3.15 -4.91
C ARG A 311 -9.47 -4.12 -6.07
N TRP A 312 -8.43 -4.29 -6.90
CA TRP A 312 -8.43 -5.28 -7.96
C TRP A 312 -8.50 -6.69 -7.40
N VAL A 313 -7.71 -7.00 -6.38
CA VAL A 313 -7.75 -8.30 -5.69
C VAL A 313 -9.14 -8.55 -5.10
N GLN A 314 -9.74 -7.55 -4.44
CA GLN A 314 -11.10 -7.66 -3.91
C GLN A 314 -12.14 -7.92 -5.02
N LEU A 315 -12.05 -7.20 -6.15
CA LEU A 315 -12.95 -7.40 -7.29
C LEU A 315 -12.85 -8.83 -7.85
N TYR A 316 -11.63 -9.32 -8.10
CA TYR A 316 -11.44 -10.66 -8.62
C TYR A 316 -11.92 -11.74 -7.65
N ARG A 317 -11.72 -11.57 -6.34
CA ARG A 317 -12.26 -12.48 -5.33
C ARG A 317 -13.78 -12.51 -5.30
N ASN A 318 -14.42 -11.36 -5.47
CA ASN A 318 -15.88 -11.29 -5.59
C ASN A 318 -16.37 -11.98 -6.87
N LEU A 319 -15.61 -11.89 -7.97
CA LEU A 319 -15.90 -12.60 -9.21
C LEU A 319 -15.72 -14.10 -9.04
N ASP A 320 -14.68 -14.57 -8.35
CA ASP A 320 -14.49 -15.99 -8.03
C ASP A 320 -15.65 -16.52 -7.20
N ALA A 321 -16.04 -15.81 -6.13
CA ALA A 321 -17.16 -16.20 -5.28
C ALA A 321 -18.50 -16.23 -6.05
N ALA A 322 -18.70 -15.31 -6.99
CA ALA A 322 -19.88 -15.33 -7.85
C ALA A 322 -19.83 -16.48 -8.87
N GLY A 323 -18.64 -16.77 -9.43
CA GLY A 323 -18.43 -17.88 -10.34
C GLY A 323 -18.61 -19.25 -9.70
N GLU A 324 -18.23 -19.41 -8.42
CA GLU A 324 -18.46 -20.63 -7.64
C GLU A 324 -19.94 -20.90 -7.37
N GLN A 325 -20.77 -19.85 -7.32
CA GLN A 325 -22.22 -19.96 -7.14
C GLN A 325 -22.96 -20.31 -8.45
N ASP A 326 -22.32 -20.09 -9.59
CA ASP A 326 -22.88 -20.41 -10.90
C ASP A 326 -22.43 -21.83 -11.34
N CYS A 327 -23.35 -22.79 -11.27
CA CYS A 327 -23.09 -24.20 -11.58
C CYS A 327 -22.49 -24.39 -12.98
N ASP A 328 -22.95 -23.60 -13.96
CA ASP A 328 -22.48 -23.75 -15.36
C ASP A 328 -21.02 -23.32 -15.50
N THR A 329 -20.65 -22.23 -14.86
CA THR A 329 -19.28 -21.69 -14.90
C THR A 329 -18.31 -22.55 -14.10
N TRP A 330 -18.72 -23.02 -12.92
CA TRP A 330 -17.86 -23.80 -12.02
C TRP A 330 -17.72 -25.27 -12.51
N GLU A 331 -18.81 -25.95 -12.86
CA GLU A 331 -18.78 -27.35 -13.27
C GLU A 331 -18.15 -27.56 -14.65
N GLN A 332 -18.42 -26.67 -15.61
CA GLN A 332 -17.96 -26.82 -17.00
C GLN A 332 -16.57 -26.23 -17.22
N HIS A 333 -16.23 -25.07 -16.61
CA HIS A 333 -15.04 -24.31 -16.95
C HIS A 333 -14.01 -24.22 -15.84
N ARG A 334 -14.39 -24.38 -14.57
CA ARG A 334 -13.53 -24.25 -13.36
C ARG A 334 -12.65 -22.99 -13.40
N LEU A 335 -13.24 -21.88 -13.84
CA LEU A 335 -12.55 -20.61 -13.95
C LEU A 335 -12.36 -20.01 -12.55
N ALA A 336 -11.11 -19.87 -12.12
CA ALA A 336 -10.76 -19.21 -10.87
C ALA A 336 -9.53 -18.33 -11.05
N PHE A 337 -9.53 -17.17 -10.39
CA PHE A 337 -8.38 -16.28 -10.34
C PHE A 337 -7.46 -16.68 -9.18
N HIS A 338 -6.28 -17.20 -9.47
CA HIS A 338 -5.27 -17.51 -8.44
C HIS A 338 -4.59 -16.23 -7.95
N LEU A 339 -5.19 -15.58 -6.96
CA LEU A 339 -4.73 -14.31 -6.44
C LEU A 339 -3.86 -14.50 -5.19
N PRO A 340 -2.74 -13.77 -5.07
CA PRO A 340 -1.96 -13.78 -3.85
C PRO A 340 -2.75 -13.08 -2.73
N THR A 341 -2.55 -13.52 -1.49
CA THR A 341 -2.99 -12.78 -0.30
C THR A 341 -1.98 -11.66 -0.06
N ILE A 342 -2.44 -10.43 -0.12
CA ILE A 342 -1.63 -9.22 0.09
C ILE A 342 -1.90 -8.70 1.49
#